data_6d2da97abc3f0aeedf7f20aea011cdd3
#
_entry.id   6d2da97abc3f0aeedf7f20aea011cdd3
#
_cell.length_a   1.000
_cell.length_b   1.000
_cell.length_c   1.000
_cell.angle_alpha   90.00
_cell.angle_beta   90.00
_cell.angle_gamma   90.00
#
_symmetry.space_group_name_H-M   'P 1'
#
loop_
_entity.id
_entity.type
_entity.pdbx_description
1 polymer ?
#
loop_
_entity_poly.entity_id
_entity_poly.type
_entity_poly.pdbx_seq_one_letter_code
_entity_poly.pdbx_strand_id
1 'polypeptide(L)'
;RFFILICDLHRRHFILTASGSALAGLYGTTAMAQKAAPARPQVILVLGDSLSAEYGLARGTGWVALLEKRLAQEKIAATVVNASVSGETTSGGRSRLAALLAQHQPSQVVIELGGNDALRGLPLKNTEENLSWMVQTALKSGAKVLLVGMQVPPNYETDYANRFAAT
;
A
#
# COMPACT_ATOMS: atom_id res chain seq x y z
N ARG A 1 7.38 -5.36 -16.92
CA ARG A 1 8.20 -4.57 -15.96
C ARG A 1 7.24 -3.93 -14.99
N PHE A 2 7.39 -4.22 -13.72
CA PHE A 2 6.63 -3.60 -12.65
C PHE A 2 7.35 -2.34 -12.18
N PHE A 3 6.62 -1.22 -12.09
CA PHE A 3 7.13 -0.01 -11.45
C PHE A 3 6.56 0.05 -10.03
N ILE A 4 7.42 0.33 -9.08
CA ILE A 4 7.06 0.45 -7.66
C ILE A 4 7.18 1.93 -7.28
N LEU A 5 6.07 2.55 -6.93
CA LEU A 5 6.06 3.90 -6.35
C LEU A 5 5.81 3.78 -4.84
N ILE A 6 6.84 4.07 -4.05
CA ILE A 6 6.72 4.13 -2.59
C ILE A 6 6.52 5.59 -2.20
N CYS A 7 5.34 5.94 -1.74
CA CYS A 7 5.06 7.26 -1.21
C CYS A 7 5.35 7.28 0.30
N ASP A 8 6.51 7.81 0.69
CA ASP A 8 6.93 7.97 2.08
C ASP A 8 6.78 9.45 2.47
N LEU A 9 5.82 9.74 3.33
CA LEU A 9 5.57 11.10 3.80
C LEU A 9 6.54 11.41 4.95
N HIS A 10 7.64 12.14 4.65
CA HIS A 10 8.64 12.55 5.62
C HIS A 10 8.02 13.37 6.75
N ARG A 11 8.13 12.86 7.98
CA ARG A 11 7.95 13.65 9.19
C ARG A 11 9.05 14.73 9.27
N ARG A 12 8.69 15.99 9.10
CA ARG A 12 9.58 17.11 9.36
C ARG A 12 9.84 17.20 10.85
N HIS A 13 11.05 16.87 11.27
CA HIS A 13 11.54 17.21 12.61
C HIS A 13 11.81 18.71 12.66
N PHE A 14 11.05 19.41 13.48
CA PHE A 14 11.31 20.82 13.83
C PHE A 14 12.36 20.82 14.93
N ILE A 15 13.60 21.22 14.63
CA ILE A 15 14.65 21.43 15.62
C ILE A 15 14.55 22.87 16.05
N LEU A 16 14.09 23.10 17.28
CA LEU A 16 14.24 24.38 17.95
C LEU A 16 15.62 24.41 18.63
N THR A 17 16.51 25.26 18.12
CA THR A 17 17.74 25.64 18.79
C THR A 17 17.42 26.79 19.77
N ALA A 18 17.42 26.49 21.05
CA ALA A 18 17.43 27.52 22.09
C ALA A 18 18.83 27.56 22.71
N SER A 19 19.56 28.66 22.45
CA SER A 19 20.82 28.98 23.13
C SER A 19 20.48 29.63 24.46
N GLY A 20 20.99 29.11 25.56
CA GLY A 20 20.82 29.71 26.89
C GLY A 20 21.76 29.06 27.90
N SER A 21 22.62 29.86 28.48
CA SER A 21 23.80 29.59 29.32
C SER A 21 23.54 28.84 30.63
N ALA A 22 24.47 28.00 30.95
CA ALA A 22 25.00 27.48 32.23
C ALA A 22 24.31 27.83 33.54
N LEU A 23 23.87 26.75 34.26
CA LEU A 23 24.13 26.59 35.71
C LEU A 23 24.18 25.09 36.03
N ALA A 24 25.32 24.64 36.59
CA ALA A 24 25.54 23.30 37.01
C ALA A 24 24.71 22.95 38.24
N GLY A 25 23.72 22.05 38.06
CA GLY A 25 23.00 21.39 39.13
C GLY A 25 23.03 19.87 38.88
N LEU A 26 23.72 19.12 39.73
CA LEU A 26 23.70 17.65 39.75
C LEU A 26 22.28 17.16 40.13
N TYR A 27 21.40 17.05 39.15
CA TYR A 27 20.19 16.24 39.27
C TYR A 27 20.38 15.02 38.40
N GLY A 28 20.63 13.89 39.09
CA GLY A 28 20.63 12.58 38.43
C GLY A 28 19.25 12.31 37.78
N THR A 29 19.13 12.60 36.51
CA THR A 29 17.98 12.19 35.72
C THR A 29 18.10 10.68 35.49
N THR A 30 17.40 9.88 36.29
CA THR A 30 17.12 8.49 35.97
C THR A 30 16.32 8.51 34.65
N ALA A 31 17.01 8.27 33.54
CA ALA A 31 16.38 8.03 32.26
C ALA A 31 15.53 6.75 32.41
N MET A 32 14.25 6.92 32.70
CA MET A 32 13.28 5.84 32.57
C MET A 32 13.31 5.36 31.13
N ALA A 33 13.94 4.22 30.89
CA ALA A 33 13.86 3.56 29.60
C ALA A 33 12.39 3.26 29.34
N GLN A 34 11.78 4.08 28.48
CA GLN A 34 10.39 3.92 28.07
C GLN A 34 10.32 2.61 27.29
N LYS A 35 9.79 1.57 27.95
CA LYS A 35 9.58 0.24 27.36
C LYS A 35 8.74 0.46 26.11
N ALA A 36 9.36 0.26 24.93
CA ALA A 36 8.64 0.40 23.67
C ALA A 36 7.38 -0.50 23.73
N ALA A 37 6.23 0.12 23.50
CA ALA A 37 4.99 -0.65 23.41
C ALA A 37 5.17 -1.76 22.37
N PRO A 38 4.65 -2.99 22.63
CA PRO A 38 4.78 -4.08 21.68
C PRO A 38 4.26 -3.60 20.32
N ALA A 39 5.11 -3.72 19.31
CA ALA A 39 4.75 -3.31 17.95
C ALA A 39 3.48 -4.08 17.55
N ARG A 40 2.44 -3.35 17.14
CA ARG A 40 1.22 -3.99 16.64
C ARG A 40 1.58 -4.94 15.50
N PRO A 41 0.97 -6.13 15.41
CA PRO A 41 1.19 -7.02 14.29
C PRO A 41 0.99 -6.25 12.99
N GLN A 42 1.94 -6.37 12.08
CA GLN A 42 1.82 -5.70 10.78
C GLN A 42 0.76 -6.43 9.96
N VAL A 43 -0.23 -5.70 9.47
CA VAL A 43 -1.23 -6.22 8.54
C VAL A 43 -0.98 -5.60 7.17
N ILE A 44 -0.81 -6.44 6.17
CA ILE A 44 -0.66 -6.06 4.76
C ILE A 44 -1.97 -6.43 4.06
N LEU A 45 -2.73 -5.42 3.66
CA LEU A 45 -3.94 -5.60 2.86
C LEU A 45 -3.57 -5.53 1.38
N VAL A 46 -3.94 -6.55 0.61
CA VAL A 46 -3.81 -6.57 -0.85
C VAL A 46 -5.19 -6.36 -1.45
N LEU A 47 -5.35 -5.29 -2.20
CA LEU A 47 -6.55 -4.94 -2.97
C LEU A 47 -6.19 -5.01 -4.45
N GLY A 48 -6.57 -6.10 -5.10
CA GLY A 48 -6.19 -6.38 -6.47
C GLY A 48 -7.30 -7.09 -7.24
N ASP A 49 -6.97 -7.47 -8.45
CA ASP A 49 -7.86 -8.19 -9.36
C ASP A 49 -7.49 -9.69 -9.50
N SER A 50 -7.69 -10.25 -10.69
CA SER A 50 -7.39 -11.67 -11.00
C SER A 50 -5.91 -12.04 -10.86
N LEU A 51 -5.01 -11.07 -11.07
CA LEU A 51 -3.56 -11.31 -10.95
C LEU A 51 -3.15 -11.54 -9.49
N SER A 52 -3.86 -10.94 -8.55
CA SER A 52 -3.65 -11.12 -7.12
C SER A 52 -4.56 -12.18 -6.50
N ALA A 53 -5.69 -12.52 -7.16
CA ALA A 53 -6.66 -13.52 -6.69
C ALA A 53 -6.37 -14.96 -7.13
N GLU A 54 -5.18 -15.25 -7.64
CA GLU A 54 -4.75 -16.58 -8.13
C GLU A 54 -5.62 -17.13 -9.26
N TYR A 55 -6.26 -16.27 -10.08
CA TYR A 55 -7.07 -16.75 -11.21
C TYR A 55 -6.22 -17.55 -12.19
N GLY A 56 -6.64 -18.78 -12.49
CA GLY A 56 -5.93 -19.68 -13.39
C GLY A 56 -4.69 -20.35 -12.79
N LEU A 57 -4.40 -20.14 -11.51
CA LEU A 57 -3.28 -20.74 -10.79
C LEU A 57 -3.76 -21.79 -9.78
N ALA A 58 -2.90 -22.73 -9.43
CA ALA A 58 -3.12 -23.59 -8.29
C ALA A 58 -3.13 -22.77 -7.01
N ARG A 59 -4.02 -23.09 -6.08
CA ARG A 59 -4.15 -22.38 -4.81
C ARG A 59 -2.83 -22.34 -4.04
N GLY A 60 -2.44 -21.19 -3.56
CA GLY A 60 -1.21 -21.01 -2.78
C GLY A 60 0.06 -20.88 -3.64
N THR A 61 -0.07 -20.66 -4.96
CA THR A 61 1.06 -20.46 -5.89
C THR A 61 1.13 -19.05 -6.49
N GLY A 62 0.10 -18.22 -6.25
CA GLY A 62 0.11 -16.83 -6.67
C GLY A 62 1.07 -15.96 -5.85
N TRP A 63 1.37 -14.79 -6.37
CA TRP A 63 2.37 -13.89 -5.78
C TRP A 63 2.03 -13.48 -4.32
N VAL A 64 0.74 -13.32 -3.98
CA VAL A 64 0.32 -12.97 -2.62
C VAL A 64 0.65 -14.10 -1.64
N ALA A 65 0.38 -15.35 -2.02
CA ALA A 65 0.75 -16.51 -1.21
C ALA A 65 2.26 -16.70 -1.11
N LEU A 66 3.01 -16.37 -2.18
CA LEU A 66 4.47 -16.38 -2.15
C LEU A 66 5.02 -15.27 -1.24
N LEU A 67 4.41 -14.09 -1.24
CA LEU A 67 4.74 -13.01 -0.29
C LEU A 67 4.57 -13.47 1.15
N GLU A 68 3.45 -14.10 1.48
CA GLU A 68 3.19 -14.63 2.83
C GLU A 68 4.25 -15.65 3.25
N LYS A 69 4.58 -16.60 2.36
CA LYS A 69 5.67 -17.57 2.59
C LYS A 69 7.02 -16.89 2.80
N ARG A 70 7.32 -15.86 2.00
CA ARG A 70 8.58 -15.11 2.13
C ARG A 70 8.67 -14.35 3.44
N LEU A 71 7.61 -13.69 3.87
CA LEU A 71 7.57 -13.01 5.18
C LEU A 71 7.82 -13.99 6.33
N ALA A 72 7.23 -15.19 6.28
CA ALA A 72 7.46 -16.23 7.27
C ALA A 72 8.93 -16.72 7.27
N GLN A 73 9.51 -16.95 6.10
CA GLN A 73 10.92 -17.36 5.96
C GLN A 73 11.89 -16.31 6.52
N GLU A 74 11.61 -15.03 6.29
CA GLU A 74 12.41 -13.90 6.80
C GLU A 74 12.08 -13.57 8.28
N LYS A 75 11.20 -14.33 8.90
CA LYS A 75 10.74 -14.11 10.30
C LYS A 75 10.16 -12.72 10.53
N ILE A 76 9.54 -12.15 9.50
CA ILE A 76 8.82 -10.88 9.58
C ILE A 76 7.42 -11.15 10.07
N ALA A 77 7.10 -10.64 11.27
CA ALA A 77 5.77 -10.79 11.89
C ALA A 77 4.75 -9.91 11.18
N ALA A 78 4.15 -10.43 10.11
CA ALA A 78 3.11 -9.75 9.35
C ALA A 78 2.00 -10.74 8.96
N THR A 79 0.76 -10.26 8.90
CA THR A 79 -0.39 -10.99 8.37
C THR A 79 -0.74 -10.41 7.01
N VAL A 80 -0.87 -11.24 5.99
CA VAL A 80 -1.33 -10.82 4.66
C VAL A 80 -2.82 -11.09 4.54
N VAL A 81 -3.58 -10.05 4.20
CA VAL A 81 -5.02 -10.15 3.90
C VAL A 81 -5.20 -9.92 2.41
N ASN A 82 -5.47 -10.99 1.68
CA ASN A 82 -5.77 -10.90 0.24
C ASN A 82 -7.27 -10.63 0.05
N ALA A 83 -7.61 -9.38 -0.28
CA ALA A 83 -8.98 -8.94 -0.58
C ALA A 83 -9.20 -8.76 -2.09
N SER A 84 -8.37 -9.38 -2.92
CA SER A 84 -8.45 -9.29 -4.38
C SER A 84 -9.65 -10.06 -4.93
N VAL A 85 -10.26 -9.53 -5.99
CA VAL A 85 -11.43 -10.12 -6.65
C VAL A 85 -11.18 -10.17 -8.17
N SER A 86 -11.30 -11.36 -8.77
CA SER A 86 -11.12 -11.52 -10.22
C SER A 86 -12.10 -10.64 -11.00
N GLY A 87 -11.59 -9.91 -11.99
CA GLY A 87 -12.37 -8.99 -12.81
C GLY A 87 -12.66 -7.63 -12.14
N GLU A 88 -12.08 -7.36 -10.98
CA GLU A 88 -12.26 -6.10 -10.26
C GLU A 88 -11.74 -4.90 -11.05
N THR A 89 -12.48 -3.81 -11.04
CA THR A 89 -12.08 -2.51 -11.58
C THR A 89 -11.65 -1.56 -10.47
N THR A 90 -11.05 -0.44 -10.83
CA THR A 90 -10.72 0.61 -9.85
C THR A 90 -11.96 1.14 -9.14
N SER A 91 -13.11 1.20 -9.81
CA SER A 91 -14.40 1.61 -9.19
C SER A 91 -14.87 0.60 -8.14
N GLY A 92 -14.76 -0.70 -8.43
CA GLY A 92 -15.11 -1.75 -7.47
C GLY A 92 -14.20 -1.73 -6.26
N GLY A 93 -12.87 -1.66 -6.46
CA GLY A 93 -11.90 -1.53 -5.37
C GLY A 93 -12.16 -0.31 -4.49
N ARG A 94 -12.44 0.85 -5.12
CA ARG A 94 -12.80 2.09 -4.41
C ARG A 94 -14.02 1.90 -3.51
N SER A 95 -15.04 1.19 -3.98
CA SER A 95 -16.28 0.98 -3.22
C SER A 95 -16.09 0.14 -1.95
N ARG A 96 -15.09 -0.76 -1.94
CA ARG A 96 -14.83 -1.70 -0.83
C ARG A 96 -13.77 -1.23 0.15
N LEU A 97 -12.84 -0.35 -0.29
CA LEU A 97 -11.64 -0.02 0.46
C LEU A 97 -11.93 0.49 1.86
N ALA A 98 -12.90 1.39 2.03
CA ALA A 98 -13.19 1.98 3.35
C ALA A 98 -13.60 0.91 4.38
N ALA A 99 -14.44 -0.04 3.99
CA ALA A 99 -14.86 -1.16 4.85
C ALA A 99 -13.67 -2.08 5.19
N LEU A 100 -12.81 -2.38 4.21
CA LEU A 100 -11.61 -3.21 4.41
C LEU A 100 -10.61 -2.54 5.37
N LEU A 101 -10.41 -1.22 5.25
CA LEU A 101 -9.54 -0.45 6.15
C LEU A 101 -10.08 -0.48 7.59
N ALA A 102 -11.39 -0.29 7.76
CA ALA A 102 -12.02 -0.35 9.07
C ALA A 102 -11.92 -1.74 9.71
N GLN A 103 -12.15 -2.79 8.91
CA GLN A 103 -12.16 -4.18 9.37
C GLN A 103 -10.76 -4.69 9.74
N HIS A 104 -9.76 -4.41 8.90
CA HIS A 104 -8.43 -5.02 9.03
C HIS A 104 -7.38 -4.11 9.64
N GLN A 105 -7.63 -2.80 9.72
CA GLN A 105 -6.71 -1.78 10.25
C GLN A 105 -5.27 -1.98 9.76
N PRO A 106 -5.05 -2.08 8.42
CA PRO A 106 -3.76 -2.44 7.88
C PRO A 106 -2.71 -1.37 8.14
N SER A 107 -1.47 -1.81 8.39
CA SER A 107 -0.30 -0.93 8.42
C SER A 107 0.24 -0.64 7.01
N GLN A 108 -0.10 -1.50 6.05
CA GLN A 108 0.30 -1.40 4.65
C GLN A 108 -0.85 -1.82 3.75
N VAL A 109 -1.03 -1.11 2.64
CA VAL A 109 -2.02 -1.43 1.60
C VAL A 109 -1.29 -1.54 0.27
N VAL A 110 -1.46 -2.66 -0.40
CA VAL A 110 -1.01 -2.87 -1.77
C VAL A 110 -2.22 -2.76 -2.68
N ILE A 111 -2.18 -1.84 -3.65
CA ILE A 111 -3.24 -1.65 -4.65
C ILE A 111 -2.69 -2.12 -6.00
N GLU A 112 -3.32 -3.13 -6.57
CA GLU A 112 -3.00 -3.71 -7.89
C GLU A 112 -4.29 -3.77 -8.70
N LEU A 113 -4.68 -2.65 -9.32
CA LEU A 113 -5.94 -2.46 -10.07
C LEU A 113 -5.71 -1.54 -11.27
N GLY A 114 -6.62 -1.60 -12.23
CA GLY A 114 -6.63 -0.77 -13.43
C GLY A 114 -6.58 -1.59 -14.71
N GLY A 115 -6.08 -2.82 -14.66
CA GLY A 115 -6.04 -3.71 -15.82
C GLY A 115 -7.41 -3.96 -16.42
N ASN A 116 -8.42 -4.22 -15.58
CA ASN A 116 -9.80 -4.45 -16.04
C ASN A 116 -10.47 -3.16 -16.54
N ASP A 117 -10.09 -1.99 -16.03
CA ASP A 117 -10.53 -0.71 -16.57
C ASP A 117 -10.02 -0.56 -18.01
N ALA A 118 -8.74 -0.83 -18.24
CA ALA A 118 -8.14 -0.81 -19.57
C ALA A 118 -8.78 -1.83 -20.52
N LEU A 119 -8.91 -3.10 -20.09
CA LEU A 119 -9.51 -4.18 -20.90
C LEU A 119 -10.96 -3.86 -21.31
N ARG A 120 -11.68 -3.09 -20.52
CA ARG A 120 -13.07 -2.68 -20.79
C ARG A 120 -13.17 -1.32 -21.49
N GLY A 121 -12.05 -0.69 -21.82
CA GLY A 121 -12.03 0.64 -22.45
C GLY A 121 -12.63 1.74 -21.59
N LEU A 122 -12.55 1.62 -20.26
CA LEU A 122 -13.07 2.65 -19.37
C LEU A 122 -12.20 3.92 -19.45
N PRO A 123 -12.81 5.11 -19.22
CA PRO A 123 -12.07 6.36 -19.29
C PRO A 123 -10.89 6.39 -18.30
N LEU A 124 -9.68 6.66 -18.79
CA LEU A 124 -8.46 6.75 -17.97
C LEU A 124 -8.60 7.74 -16.80
N LYS A 125 -9.30 8.84 -17.02
CA LYS A 125 -9.59 9.83 -15.98
C LYS A 125 -10.28 9.20 -14.77
N ASN A 126 -11.23 8.28 -14.99
CA ASN A 126 -11.93 7.60 -13.89
C ASN A 126 -10.99 6.66 -13.15
N THR A 127 -10.11 5.96 -13.87
CA THR A 127 -9.07 5.10 -13.31
C THR A 127 -8.15 5.90 -12.40
N GLU A 128 -7.63 7.02 -12.90
CA GLU A 128 -6.77 7.94 -12.15
C GLU A 128 -7.45 8.48 -10.89
N GLU A 129 -8.68 8.98 -11.02
CA GLU A 129 -9.45 9.52 -9.89
C GLU A 129 -9.72 8.44 -8.82
N ASN A 130 -10.05 7.22 -9.24
CA ASN A 130 -10.28 6.11 -8.32
C ASN A 130 -9.00 5.67 -7.59
N LEU A 131 -7.89 5.51 -8.31
CA LEU A 131 -6.59 5.16 -7.74
C LEU A 131 -6.12 6.24 -6.77
N SER A 132 -6.18 7.51 -7.18
CA SER A 132 -5.81 8.66 -6.33
C SER A 132 -6.64 8.68 -5.05
N TRP A 133 -7.96 8.50 -5.16
CA TRP A 133 -8.84 8.46 -3.99
C TRP A 133 -8.49 7.29 -3.06
N MET A 134 -8.23 6.10 -3.60
CA MET A 134 -7.87 4.92 -2.80
C MET A 134 -6.54 5.12 -2.07
N VAL A 135 -5.52 5.64 -2.75
CA VAL A 135 -4.22 5.97 -2.14
C VAL A 135 -4.40 6.97 -1.00
N GLN A 136 -5.09 8.08 -1.24
CA GLN A 136 -5.31 9.10 -0.21
C GLN A 136 -6.11 8.56 0.98
N THR A 137 -7.12 7.73 0.72
CA THR A 137 -7.95 7.15 1.78
C THR A 137 -7.15 6.19 2.65
N ALA A 138 -6.31 5.34 2.05
CA ALA A 138 -5.42 4.45 2.77
C ALA A 138 -4.36 5.23 3.58
N LEU A 139 -3.75 6.27 3.00
CA LEU A 139 -2.80 7.13 3.72
C LEU A 139 -3.45 7.84 4.92
N LYS A 140 -4.68 8.34 4.76
CA LYS A 140 -5.45 8.97 5.85
C LYS A 140 -5.79 8.00 6.98
N SER A 141 -5.93 6.71 6.70
CA SER A 141 -6.11 5.68 7.73
C SER A 141 -4.83 5.35 8.51
N GLY A 142 -3.70 5.93 8.12
CA GLY A 142 -2.38 5.71 8.72
C GLY A 142 -1.60 4.56 8.10
N ALA A 143 -2.10 3.93 7.04
CA ALA A 143 -1.40 2.88 6.32
C ALA A 143 -0.35 3.47 5.36
N LYS A 144 0.74 2.73 5.13
CA LYS A 144 1.62 2.95 3.98
C LYS A 144 0.99 2.35 2.74
N VAL A 145 1.20 2.96 1.57
CA VAL A 145 0.60 2.48 0.32
C VAL A 145 1.68 2.10 -0.68
N LEU A 146 1.51 0.94 -1.28
CA LEU A 146 2.21 0.50 -2.47
C LEU A 146 1.20 0.41 -3.62
N LEU A 147 1.34 1.28 -4.60
CA LEU A 147 0.61 1.18 -5.85
C LEU A 147 1.44 0.38 -6.85
N VAL A 148 0.89 -0.72 -7.34
CA VAL A 148 1.55 -1.60 -8.31
C VAL A 148 1.11 -1.19 -9.71
N GLY A 149 2.04 -0.62 -10.47
CA GLY A 149 1.81 -0.29 -11.87
C GLY A 149 1.82 -1.54 -12.76
N MET A 150 1.08 -1.49 -13.86
CA MET A 150 1.09 -2.53 -14.89
C MET A 150 1.22 -1.92 -16.28
N GLN A 151 1.66 -2.73 -17.22
CA GLN A 151 1.69 -2.36 -18.63
C GLN A 151 0.54 -3.04 -19.35
N VAL A 152 -0.22 -2.26 -20.10
CA VAL A 152 -1.22 -2.84 -21.01
C VAL A 152 -0.53 -3.59 -22.15
N PRO A 153 -1.18 -4.62 -22.73
CA PRO A 153 -0.63 -5.37 -23.87
C PRO A 153 -0.29 -4.47 -25.06
N PRO A 154 0.70 -4.84 -25.89
CA PRO A 154 1.19 -3.99 -26.98
C PRO A 154 0.20 -3.79 -28.13
N ASN A 155 -0.94 -4.49 -28.14
CA ASN A 155 -2.03 -4.30 -29.09
C ASN A 155 -2.94 -3.10 -28.74
N TYR A 156 -2.72 -2.44 -27.60
CA TYR A 156 -3.35 -1.15 -27.30
C TYR A 156 -2.62 -0.04 -28.07
N GLU A 157 -3.36 1.01 -28.46
CA GLU A 157 -2.74 2.18 -29.09
C GLU A 157 -1.63 2.75 -28.20
N THR A 158 -0.50 3.12 -28.82
CA THR A 158 0.69 3.58 -28.09
C THR A 158 0.38 4.76 -27.17
N ASP A 159 -0.47 5.68 -27.62
CA ASP A 159 -0.89 6.84 -26.81
C ASP A 159 -1.68 6.42 -25.57
N TYR A 160 -2.61 5.47 -25.72
CA TYR A 160 -3.36 4.92 -24.59
C TYR A 160 -2.42 4.21 -23.59
N ALA A 161 -1.51 3.36 -24.09
CA ALA A 161 -0.57 2.62 -23.27
C ALA A 161 0.35 3.57 -22.46
N ASN A 162 0.86 4.63 -23.10
CA ASN A 162 1.70 5.64 -22.44
C ASN A 162 0.93 6.43 -21.37
N ARG A 163 -0.29 6.82 -21.66
CA ARG A 163 -1.17 7.54 -20.72
C ARG A 163 -1.57 6.66 -19.55
N PHE A 164 -1.88 5.39 -19.80
CA PHE A 164 -2.18 4.41 -18.74
C PHE A 164 -0.97 4.18 -17.82
N ALA A 165 0.23 4.07 -18.38
CA ALA A 165 1.46 3.90 -17.59
C ALA A 165 1.82 5.14 -16.76
N ALA A 166 1.28 6.31 -17.10
CA ALA A 166 1.50 7.58 -16.38
C ALA A 166 0.42 7.85 -15.31
N THR A 167 -0.67 7.04 -15.28
CA THR A 167 -1.75 7.11 -14.27
C THR A 167 -1.30 6.48 -12.96
#